data_3451a152f21aa3afb3828872a67d2973
#
_entry.id   3451a152f21aa3afb3828872a67d2973
#
_cell.length_a   1.000
_cell.length_b   1.000
_cell.length_c   1.000
_cell.angle_alpha   90.00
_cell.angle_beta   90.00
_cell.angle_gamma   90.00
#
_symmetry.space_group_name_H-M   'P 1'
#
loop_
_entity.id
_entity.type
_entity.pdbx_description
1 polymer ?
#
loop_
_entity_poly.entity_id
_entity_poly.type
_entity_poly.pdbx_seq_one_letter_code
_entity_poly.pdbx_strand_id
1 'polypeptide(L)'
;ALPAADRRMVGPFVFFDQMGPAQFARGDGINVRPHPHIGLSTITHNPACTAIIIAAGEAKAGIVRDAIESERHIRYPATALQTLPDARFYLTQGAAKLLEARQLVTLAAVDRVSETEVERIVIDLSLATGKRLDVLGESDFRAHPMAAALLGKRAGSAREMCERVAGRLKEKIEAGTRLHRDAVFL
;
A
#
# COMPACT_ATOMS: atom_id res chain seq x y z
N ALA A 1 5.78 22.00 -36.73
CA ALA A 1 4.38 22.17 -36.37
C ALA A 1 3.77 20.76 -36.24
N LEU A 2 3.29 20.37 -35.05
CA LEU A 2 2.60 19.10 -34.83
C LEU A 2 1.24 19.11 -35.56
N PRO A 3 0.81 18.01 -36.16
CA PRO A 3 -0.46 17.93 -36.85
C PRO A 3 -1.62 18.21 -35.89
N ALA A 4 -2.71 18.78 -36.40
CA ALA A 4 -3.84 19.28 -35.61
C ALA A 4 -4.55 18.20 -34.75
N ALA A 5 -4.36 16.92 -35.06
CA ALA A 5 -4.92 15.78 -34.31
C ALA A 5 -4.22 15.50 -32.97
N ASP A 6 -2.99 15.98 -32.77
CA ASP A 6 -2.20 15.74 -31.54
C ASP A 6 -2.28 16.89 -30.52
N ARG A 7 -3.15 17.88 -30.75
CA ARG A 7 -3.48 18.87 -29.74
C ARG A 7 -4.51 18.34 -28.73
N ARG A 8 -4.29 17.15 -28.22
CA ARG A 8 -4.97 16.71 -27.00
C ARG A 8 -4.45 17.60 -25.89
N MET A 9 -5.35 18.34 -25.26
CA MET A 9 -5.01 19.27 -24.18
C MET A 9 -4.12 18.53 -23.19
N VAL A 10 -2.86 18.94 -23.12
CA VAL A 10 -2.03 18.68 -21.95
C VAL A 10 -2.71 19.48 -20.85
N GLY A 11 -3.53 18.80 -20.06
CA GLY A 11 -4.23 19.43 -18.93
C GLY A 11 -3.19 20.02 -17.97
N PRO A 12 -3.57 21.01 -17.17
CA PRO A 12 -2.68 21.64 -16.23
C PRO A 12 -2.04 20.59 -15.33
N PHE A 13 -0.73 20.68 -15.13
CA PHE A 13 -0.01 19.85 -14.20
C PHE A 13 -0.54 20.10 -12.79
N VAL A 14 -1.21 19.13 -12.20
CA VAL A 14 -1.63 19.20 -10.80
C VAL A 14 -0.51 18.64 -9.95
N PHE A 15 0.26 19.52 -9.31
CA PHE A 15 1.20 19.10 -8.28
C PHE A 15 0.41 18.82 -6.99
N PHE A 16 0.27 17.55 -6.65
CA PHE A 16 -0.12 17.16 -5.30
C PHE A 16 1.10 17.34 -4.38
N ASP A 17 1.33 18.57 -3.92
CA ASP A 17 2.31 18.81 -2.89
C ASP A 17 1.71 18.35 -1.55
N GLN A 18 2.33 17.34 -0.98
CA GLN A 18 2.40 16.85 0.41
C GLN A 18 1.28 17.24 1.40
N MET A 19 0.03 17.34 1.00
CA MET A 19 -1.05 17.40 1.98
C MET A 19 -1.31 16.00 2.54
N GLY A 20 -0.68 15.68 3.68
CA GLY A 20 -1.01 14.49 4.45
C GLY A 20 -2.44 14.57 5.00
N PRO A 21 -3.10 13.43 5.28
CA PRO A 21 -4.47 13.37 5.82
C PRO A 21 -4.68 14.21 7.08
N ALA A 22 -3.63 14.50 7.83
CA ALA A 22 -3.67 15.32 9.04
C ALA A 22 -3.95 16.81 8.80
N GLN A 23 -3.73 17.33 7.60
CA GLN A 23 -4.00 18.74 7.28
C GLN A 23 -5.46 18.98 6.91
N PHE A 24 -6.16 17.96 6.41
CA PHE A 24 -7.60 18.04 6.17
C PHE A 24 -8.44 17.97 7.45
N ALA A 25 -7.92 17.37 8.51
CA ALA A 25 -8.64 17.16 9.76
C ALA A 25 -8.53 18.32 10.76
N ARG A 26 -7.58 19.24 10.56
CA ARG A 26 -7.47 20.46 11.35
C ARG A 26 -8.19 21.57 10.62
N GLY A 27 -9.36 21.94 11.09
CA GLY A 27 -10.11 23.13 10.70
C GLY A 27 -9.44 24.44 11.12
N ASP A 28 -8.13 24.48 11.17
CA ASP A 28 -7.35 25.67 11.41
C ASP A 28 -7.44 26.51 10.15
N GLY A 29 -8.11 27.66 10.26
CA GLY A 29 -8.37 28.61 9.19
C GLY A 29 -7.12 29.01 8.43
N ILE A 30 -6.67 28.11 7.55
CA ILE A 30 -5.67 28.40 6.56
C ILE A 30 -6.32 29.39 5.63
N ASN A 31 -5.76 30.59 5.58
CA ASN A 31 -6.11 31.63 4.65
C ASN A 31 -5.78 31.14 3.24
N VAL A 32 -6.63 30.24 2.74
CA VAL A 32 -6.50 29.65 1.41
C VAL A 32 -6.83 30.75 0.44
N ARG A 33 -5.80 31.44 -0.07
CA ARG A 33 -5.98 32.20 -1.28
C ARG A 33 -6.65 31.30 -2.30
N PRO A 34 -7.72 31.70 -2.96
CA PRO A 34 -8.38 30.89 -3.95
C PRO A 34 -7.43 30.65 -5.14
N HIS A 35 -6.62 29.62 -5.04
CA HIS A 35 -5.93 29.11 -6.20
C HIS A 35 -6.94 28.22 -6.95
N PRO A 36 -7.03 28.32 -8.27
CA PRO A 36 -7.89 27.43 -9.04
C PRO A 36 -7.38 25.98 -8.85
N HIS A 37 -8.03 25.25 -7.97
CA HIS A 37 -7.76 23.83 -7.79
C HIS A 37 -8.61 23.04 -8.78
N ILE A 38 -7.97 22.20 -9.60
CA ILE A 38 -8.68 21.24 -10.41
C ILE A 38 -8.96 20.02 -9.52
N GLY A 39 -10.23 19.79 -9.25
CA GLY A 39 -10.64 18.60 -8.51
C GLY A 39 -10.37 17.32 -9.29
N LEU A 40 -10.10 16.22 -8.58
CA LEU A 40 -9.94 14.88 -9.19
C LEU A 40 -11.13 14.50 -10.06
N SER A 41 -12.34 14.86 -9.68
CA SER A 41 -13.55 14.61 -10.46
C SER A 41 -13.51 15.27 -11.84
N THR A 42 -12.92 16.47 -11.97
CA THR A 42 -12.75 17.12 -13.26
C THR A 42 -11.83 16.33 -14.20
N ILE A 43 -10.79 15.71 -13.63
CA ILE A 43 -9.85 14.86 -14.39
C ILE A 43 -10.51 13.55 -14.75
N THR A 44 -11.16 12.89 -13.79
CA THR A 44 -11.73 11.55 -13.97
C THR A 44 -13.04 11.54 -14.75
N HIS A 45 -13.73 12.69 -14.87
CA HIS A 45 -14.96 12.82 -15.65
C HIS A 45 -14.71 12.77 -17.18
N ASN A 46 -13.50 13.07 -17.63
CA ASN A 46 -13.12 12.98 -19.03
C ASN A 46 -12.37 11.67 -19.31
N PRO A 47 -13.00 10.66 -19.94
CA PRO A 47 -12.36 9.37 -20.23
C PRO A 47 -11.22 9.46 -21.25
N ALA A 48 -11.13 10.56 -22.00
CA ALA A 48 -10.03 10.83 -22.93
C ALA A 48 -8.81 11.48 -22.23
N CYS A 49 -8.89 11.72 -20.92
CA CYS A 49 -7.79 12.30 -20.17
C CYS A 49 -6.70 11.25 -19.93
N THR A 50 -5.47 11.56 -20.28
CA THR A 50 -4.28 10.80 -19.85
C THR A 50 -3.78 11.41 -18.53
N ALA A 51 -3.84 10.64 -17.46
CA ALA A 51 -3.31 11.06 -16.17
C ALA A 51 -1.90 10.49 -15.97
N ILE A 52 -0.93 11.36 -15.75
CA ILE A 52 0.46 10.97 -15.45
C ILE A 52 0.74 11.31 -13.98
N ILE A 53 0.97 10.28 -13.18
CA ILE A 53 1.27 10.39 -11.75
C ILE A 53 2.74 10.06 -11.55
N ILE A 54 3.48 10.98 -10.93
CA ILE A 54 4.89 10.79 -10.61
C ILE A 54 5.02 10.78 -9.09
N ALA A 55 5.58 9.70 -8.53
CA ALA A 55 5.85 9.63 -7.10
C ALA A 55 7.27 9.10 -6.84
N ALA A 56 7.99 9.79 -5.95
CA ALA A 56 9.35 9.48 -5.59
C ALA A 56 9.53 9.41 -4.07
N GLY A 57 10.44 8.54 -3.65
CA GLY A 57 10.83 8.37 -2.25
C GLY A 57 9.97 7.36 -1.49
N GLU A 58 10.59 6.71 -0.52
CA GLU A 58 9.99 5.64 0.27
C GLU A 58 8.82 6.13 1.15
N ALA A 59 8.86 7.37 1.59
CA ALA A 59 7.78 7.98 2.38
C ALA A 59 6.43 8.01 1.64
N LYS A 60 6.43 7.85 0.31
CA LYS A 60 5.21 7.81 -0.51
C LYS A 60 4.68 6.38 -0.74
N ALA A 61 5.42 5.35 -0.32
CA ALA A 61 5.08 3.95 -0.67
C ALA A 61 3.68 3.53 -0.18
N GLY A 62 3.28 3.95 1.02
CA GLY A 62 1.94 3.64 1.54
C GLY A 62 0.83 4.28 0.71
N ILE A 63 0.97 5.56 0.39
CA ILE A 63 -0.03 6.29 -0.42
C ILE A 63 -0.10 5.73 -1.84
N VAL A 64 1.04 5.35 -2.41
CA VAL A 64 1.12 4.74 -3.76
C VAL A 64 0.43 3.40 -3.78
N ARG A 65 0.69 2.53 -2.79
CA ARG A 65 -0.01 1.25 -2.65
C ARG A 65 -1.52 1.47 -2.54
N ASP A 66 -1.96 2.34 -1.65
CA ASP A 66 -3.38 2.59 -1.43
C ASP A 66 -4.06 3.15 -2.69
N ALA A 67 -3.37 4.01 -3.45
CA ALA A 67 -3.88 4.55 -4.70
C ALA A 67 -4.06 3.51 -5.82
N ILE A 68 -3.16 2.51 -5.89
CA ILE A 68 -3.11 1.53 -6.98
C ILE A 68 -3.86 0.25 -6.63
N GLU A 69 -3.73 -0.25 -5.41
CA GLU A 69 -4.19 -1.58 -5.03
C GLU A 69 -5.44 -1.58 -4.14
N SER A 70 -5.78 -0.44 -3.49
CA SER A 70 -7.00 -0.37 -2.69
C SER A 70 -8.23 -0.18 -3.57
N GLU A 71 -9.39 -0.63 -3.08
CA GLU A 71 -10.67 -0.29 -3.67
C GLU A 71 -10.91 1.22 -3.66
N ARG A 72 -11.71 1.69 -4.61
CA ARG A 72 -12.04 3.10 -4.73
C ARG A 72 -12.74 3.60 -3.46
N HIS A 73 -12.10 4.53 -2.75
CA HIS A 73 -12.61 5.03 -1.49
C HIS A 73 -12.24 6.51 -1.28
N ILE A 74 -13.15 7.29 -0.65
CA ILE A 74 -12.95 8.71 -0.40
C ILE A 74 -11.74 9.00 0.51
N ARG A 75 -11.39 8.05 1.38
CA ARG A 75 -10.18 8.14 2.23
C ARG A 75 -8.90 8.13 1.41
N TYR A 76 -8.93 7.53 0.24
CA TYR A 76 -7.82 7.42 -0.71
C TYR A 76 -8.21 8.06 -2.05
N PRO A 77 -8.27 9.40 -2.14
CA PRO A 77 -8.83 10.09 -3.31
C PRO A 77 -8.14 9.69 -4.62
N ALA A 78 -6.85 9.38 -4.59
CA ALA A 78 -6.09 8.97 -5.77
C ALA A 78 -6.59 7.65 -6.38
N THR A 79 -7.37 6.82 -5.66
CA THR A 79 -8.03 5.64 -6.22
C THR A 79 -9.04 5.99 -7.32
N ALA A 80 -9.53 7.24 -7.36
CA ALA A 80 -10.38 7.70 -8.45
C ALA A 80 -9.69 7.66 -9.82
N LEU A 81 -8.35 7.74 -9.86
CA LEU A 81 -7.58 7.64 -11.10
C LEU A 81 -7.64 6.25 -11.75
N GLN A 82 -7.98 5.21 -10.99
CA GLN A 82 -8.17 3.85 -11.53
C GLN A 82 -9.35 3.78 -12.53
N THR A 83 -10.24 4.76 -12.53
CA THR A 83 -11.35 4.83 -13.50
C THR A 83 -10.92 5.31 -14.89
N LEU A 84 -9.71 5.89 -14.99
CA LEU A 84 -9.19 6.38 -16.25
C LEU A 84 -8.47 5.25 -16.99
N PRO A 85 -8.82 4.99 -18.26
CA PRO A 85 -8.20 3.94 -19.06
C PRO A 85 -6.70 4.21 -19.33
N ASP A 86 -6.27 5.46 -19.27
CA ASP A 86 -4.89 5.89 -19.55
C ASP A 86 -4.25 6.62 -18.36
N ALA A 87 -4.44 6.09 -17.15
CA ALA A 87 -3.69 6.53 -15.97
C ALA A 87 -2.34 5.81 -15.91
N ARG A 88 -1.23 6.57 -15.80
CA ARG A 88 0.13 6.06 -15.79
C ARG A 88 0.87 6.52 -14.55
N PHE A 89 1.37 5.55 -13.78
CA PHE A 89 2.15 5.79 -12.58
C PHE A 89 3.64 5.59 -12.86
N TYR A 90 4.43 6.66 -12.72
CA TYR A 90 5.89 6.63 -12.80
C TYR A 90 6.46 6.70 -11.39
N LEU A 91 7.02 5.60 -10.93
CA LEU A 91 7.41 5.41 -9.54
C LEU A 91 8.91 5.14 -9.43
N THR A 92 9.56 5.75 -8.44
CA THR A 92 10.88 5.28 -8.03
C THR A 92 10.75 3.94 -7.29
N GLN A 93 11.85 3.19 -7.18
CA GLN A 93 11.88 1.93 -6.44
C GLN A 93 11.40 2.08 -5.00
N GLY A 94 11.77 3.18 -4.31
CA GLY A 94 11.32 3.47 -2.95
C GLY A 94 9.81 3.72 -2.88
N ALA A 95 9.23 4.47 -3.83
CA ALA A 95 7.79 4.73 -3.88
C ALA A 95 6.98 3.46 -4.22
N ALA A 96 7.55 2.53 -4.98
CA ALA A 96 6.92 1.26 -5.37
C ALA A 96 7.13 0.13 -4.34
N LYS A 97 7.88 0.36 -3.27
CA LYS A 97 8.34 -0.68 -2.32
C LYS A 97 7.22 -1.54 -1.74
N LEU A 98 6.06 -0.95 -1.48
CA LEU A 98 4.91 -1.64 -0.87
C LEU A 98 3.92 -2.22 -1.88
N LEU A 99 4.13 -2.04 -3.19
CA LEU A 99 3.30 -2.69 -4.21
C LEU A 99 3.50 -4.21 -4.18
N GLU A 100 2.42 -4.98 -4.25
CA GLU A 100 2.43 -6.44 -4.19
C GLU A 100 3.36 -7.04 -5.25
N ALA A 101 3.26 -6.58 -6.50
CA ALA A 101 4.11 -7.04 -7.58
C ALA A 101 5.60 -6.80 -7.27
N ARG A 102 5.96 -5.67 -6.64
CA ARG A 102 7.33 -5.37 -6.24
C ARG A 102 7.80 -6.24 -5.09
N GLN A 103 6.92 -6.47 -4.11
CA GLN A 103 7.22 -7.35 -2.98
C GLN A 103 7.44 -8.79 -3.43
N LEU A 104 6.64 -9.29 -4.37
CA LEU A 104 6.81 -10.62 -4.97
C LEU A 104 8.18 -10.76 -5.66
N VAL A 105 8.58 -9.77 -6.45
CA VAL A 105 9.92 -9.76 -7.10
C VAL A 105 11.02 -9.75 -6.04
N THR A 106 10.88 -8.95 -4.99
CA THR A 106 11.86 -8.88 -3.90
C THR A 106 11.93 -10.20 -3.15
N LEU A 107 10.79 -10.80 -2.82
CA LEU A 107 10.72 -12.11 -2.18
C LEU A 107 11.34 -13.20 -3.07
N ALA A 108 11.10 -13.14 -4.39
CA ALA A 108 11.69 -14.08 -5.34
C ALA A 108 13.21 -13.99 -5.41
N ALA A 109 13.78 -12.81 -5.23
CA ALA A 109 15.23 -12.57 -5.35
C ALA A 109 16.04 -13.01 -4.12
N VAL A 110 15.42 -13.17 -2.93
CA VAL A 110 16.14 -13.57 -1.72
C VAL A 110 16.22 -15.09 -1.60
N ASP A 111 17.39 -15.62 -1.22
CA ASP A 111 17.59 -17.06 -1.00
C ASP A 111 16.90 -17.55 0.29
N ARG A 112 16.91 -16.73 1.32
CA ARG A 112 16.30 -17.03 2.61
C ARG A 112 15.38 -15.91 3.06
N VAL A 113 14.14 -16.24 3.36
CA VAL A 113 13.16 -15.31 3.90
C VAL A 113 13.39 -15.15 5.40
N SER A 114 13.51 -13.91 5.88
CA SER A 114 13.70 -13.63 7.31
C SER A 114 12.43 -13.97 8.11
N GLU A 115 12.60 -14.27 9.41
CA GLU A 115 11.46 -14.54 10.30
C GLU A 115 10.49 -13.35 10.39
N THR A 116 11.02 -12.14 10.34
CA THR A 116 10.20 -10.91 10.35
C THR A 116 9.34 -10.80 9.09
N GLU A 117 9.87 -11.19 7.94
CA GLU A 117 9.14 -11.17 6.69
C GLU A 117 8.08 -12.28 6.64
N VAL A 118 8.40 -13.46 7.16
CA VAL A 118 7.41 -14.55 7.33
C VAL A 118 6.27 -14.09 8.22
N GLU A 119 6.59 -13.48 9.38
CA GLU A 119 5.61 -12.95 10.32
C GLU A 119 4.69 -11.93 9.63
N ARG A 120 5.28 -10.98 8.88
CA ARG A 120 4.52 -9.98 8.15
C ARG A 120 3.54 -10.61 7.14
N ILE A 121 4.04 -11.52 6.30
CA ILE A 121 3.20 -12.17 5.26
C ILE A 121 2.07 -12.99 5.88
N VAL A 122 2.33 -13.72 6.95
CA VAL A 122 1.31 -14.54 7.62
C VAL A 122 0.26 -13.67 8.33
N ILE A 123 0.68 -12.55 8.92
CA ILE A 123 -0.25 -11.57 9.51
C ILE A 123 -1.10 -10.92 8.43
N ASP A 124 -0.49 -10.47 7.32
CA ASP A 124 -1.22 -9.88 6.19
C ASP A 124 -2.26 -10.86 5.62
N LEU A 125 -1.90 -12.14 5.50
CA LEU A 125 -2.84 -13.20 5.09
C LEU A 125 -4.00 -13.36 6.08
N SER A 126 -3.72 -13.36 7.39
CA SER A 126 -4.74 -13.42 8.43
C SER A 126 -5.72 -12.24 8.36
N LEU A 127 -5.20 -11.04 8.17
CA LEU A 127 -6.00 -9.81 8.02
C LEU A 127 -6.82 -9.83 6.73
N ALA A 128 -6.24 -10.25 5.60
CA ALA A 128 -6.92 -10.32 4.32
C ALA A 128 -8.06 -11.35 4.31
N THR A 129 -7.88 -12.48 4.98
CA THR A 129 -8.90 -13.56 5.05
C THR A 129 -9.88 -13.38 6.22
N GLY A 130 -9.58 -12.52 7.19
CA GLY A 130 -10.34 -12.40 8.45
C GLY A 130 -10.25 -13.64 9.33
N LYS A 131 -9.33 -14.58 9.04
CA LYS A 131 -9.16 -15.83 9.79
C LYS A 131 -8.05 -15.69 10.83
N ARG A 132 -8.24 -16.36 11.96
CA ARG A 132 -7.19 -16.49 12.99
C ARG A 132 -6.03 -17.35 12.47
N LEU A 133 -4.83 -17.16 13.02
CA LEU A 133 -3.62 -17.87 12.61
C LEU A 133 -3.74 -19.42 12.76
N ASP A 134 -4.46 -19.88 13.78
CA ASP A 134 -4.68 -21.30 14.05
C ASP A 134 -5.66 -21.98 13.08
N VAL A 135 -6.40 -21.20 12.30
CA VAL A 135 -7.39 -21.67 11.31
C VAL A 135 -6.88 -21.58 9.87
N LEU A 136 -5.79 -20.84 9.65
CA LEU A 136 -5.20 -20.69 8.32
C LEU A 136 -4.64 -22.03 7.83
N GLY A 137 -5.06 -22.44 6.62
CA GLY A 137 -4.63 -23.66 5.97
C GLY A 137 -3.83 -23.42 4.69
N GLU A 138 -3.31 -24.51 4.09
CA GLU A 138 -2.57 -24.42 2.83
C GLU A 138 -3.37 -23.81 1.69
N SER A 139 -4.70 -24.00 1.66
CA SER A 139 -5.58 -23.41 0.66
C SER A 139 -5.56 -21.88 0.74
N ASP A 140 -5.55 -21.32 1.96
CA ASP A 140 -5.50 -19.87 2.17
C ASP A 140 -4.15 -19.30 1.72
N PHE A 141 -3.06 -20.00 2.03
CA PHE A 141 -1.72 -19.64 1.57
C PHE A 141 -1.62 -19.65 0.05
N ARG A 142 -2.15 -20.68 -0.62
CA ARG A 142 -2.11 -20.79 -2.09
C ARG A 142 -2.97 -19.75 -2.79
N ALA A 143 -4.03 -19.27 -2.14
CA ALA A 143 -4.91 -18.25 -2.68
C ALA A 143 -4.32 -16.83 -2.59
N HIS A 144 -3.32 -16.61 -1.71
CA HIS A 144 -2.71 -15.31 -1.50
C HIS A 144 -1.31 -15.25 -2.15
N PRO A 145 -1.03 -14.34 -3.09
CA PRO A 145 0.20 -14.37 -3.90
C PRO A 145 1.48 -14.40 -3.07
N MET A 146 1.60 -13.53 -2.06
CA MET A 146 2.79 -13.47 -1.21
C MET A 146 2.97 -14.72 -0.35
N ALA A 147 1.88 -15.27 0.19
CA ALA A 147 1.90 -16.48 1.00
C ALA A 147 2.21 -17.72 0.14
N ALA A 148 1.70 -17.80 -1.07
CA ALA A 148 2.02 -18.84 -2.03
C ALA A 148 3.51 -18.82 -2.41
N ALA A 149 4.07 -17.64 -2.68
CA ALA A 149 5.50 -17.47 -2.94
C ALA A 149 6.36 -17.87 -1.72
N LEU A 150 5.90 -17.59 -0.51
CA LEU A 150 6.56 -17.99 0.74
C LEU A 150 6.58 -19.50 0.89
N LEU A 151 5.46 -20.21 0.64
CA LEU A 151 5.39 -21.68 0.65
C LEU A 151 6.39 -22.32 -0.31
N GLY A 152 6.56 -21.74 -1.50
CA GLY A 152 7.51 -22.24 -2.48
C GLY A 152 8.99 -22.08 -2.10
N LYS A 153 9.29 -21.12 -1.18
CA LYS A 153 10.68 -20.81 -0.79
C LYS A 153 11.11 -21.41 0.54
N ARG A 154 10.18 -21.78 1.36
CA ARG A 154 10.49 -22.25 2.72
C ARG A 154 10.09 -23.70 2.90
N ALA A 155 11.02 -24.51 3.41
CA ALA A 155 10.70 -25.85 3.89
C ALA A 155 9.79 -25.74 5.14
N GLY A 156 8.66 -26.41 5.13
CA GLY A 156 7.68 -26.45 6.22
C GLY A 156 6.25 -26.24 5.73
N SER A 157 5.30 -26.71 6.52
CA SER A 157 3.88 -26.57 6.21
C SER A 157 3.36 -25.16 6.57
N ALA A 158 2.23 -24.78 5.95
CA ALA A 158 1.50 -23.56 6.32
C ALA A 158 1.21 -23.51 7.83
N ARG A 159 0.85 -24.66 8.41
CA ARG A 159 0.55 -24.80 9.83
C ARG A 159 1.75 -24.50 10.73
N GLU A 160 2.91 -25.04 10.42
CA GLU A 160 4.14 -24.80 11.17
C GLU A 160 4.55 -23.30 11.13
N MET A 161 4.34 -22.66 9.99
CA MET A 161 4.58 -21.21 9.86
C MET A 161 3.62 -20.40 10.75
N CYS A 162 2.33 -20.75 10.75
CA CYS A 162 1.34 -20.08 11.60
C CYS A 162 1.62 -20.29 13.10
N GLU A 163 1.95 -21.49 13.54
CA GLU A 163 2.29 -21.81 14.93
C GLU A 163 3.52 -21.04 15.40
N ARG A 164 4.55 -20.94 14.56
CA ARG A 164 5.77 -20.17 14.85
C ARG A 164 5.48 -18.67 14.97
N VAL A 165 4.71 -18.13 14.04
CA VAL A 165 4.30 -16.70 14.07
C VAL A 165 3.46 -16.42 15.30
N ALA A 166 2.51 -17.28 15.64
CA ALA A 166 1.69 -17.14 16.85
C ALA A 166 2.54 -17.14 18.14
N GLY A 167 3.53 -18.03 18.23
CA GLY A 167 4.50 -18.07 19.35
C GLY A 167 5.27 -16.76 19.49
N ARG A 168 5.84 -16.26 18.39
CA ARG A 168 6.58 -14.99 18.38
C ARG A 168 5.71 -13.79 18.77
N LEU A 169 4.47 -13.74 18.29
CA LEU A 169 3.53 -12.68 18.65
C LEU A 169 3.20 -12.72 20.14
N LYS A 170 2.98 -13.91 20.70
CA LYS A 170 2.75 -14.09 22.13
C LYS A 170 3.93 -13.57 22.96
N GLU A 171 5.17 -13.93 22.60
CA GLU A 171 6.37 -13.42 23.26
C GLU A 171 6.48 -11.89 23.21
N LYS A 172 6.20 -11.29 22.05
CA LYS A 172 6.20 -9.83 21.88
C LYS A 172 5.14 -9.14 22.73
N ILE A 173 3.93 -9.71 22.81
CA ILE A 173 2.84 -9.17 23.64
C ILE A 173 3.23 -9.26 25.12
N GLU A 174 3.77 -10.39 25.57
CA GLU A 174 4.19 -10.57 26.95
C GLU A 174 5.33 -9.59 27.32
N ALA A 175 6.31 -9.41 26.44
CA ALA A 175 7.38 -8.44 26.63
C ALA A 175 6.85 -6.99 26.66
N GLY A 176 5.97 -6.62 25.74
CA GLY A 176 5.33 -5.30 25.71
C GLY A 176 4.47 -5.02 26.94
N THR A 177 3.74 -6.02 27.42
CA THR A 177 2.92 -5.90 28.64
C THR A 177 3.80 -5.67 29.88
N ARG A 178 4.95 -6.33 29.97
CA ARG A 178 5.92 -6.09 31.07
C ARG A 178 6.45 -4.65 31.03
N LEU A 179 6.94 -4.21 29.87
CA LEU A 179 7.46 -2.84 29.70
C LEU A 179 6.41 -1.77 30.04
N HIS A 180 5.16 -1.98 29.65
CA HIS A 180 4.07 -1.04 29.95
C HIS A 180 3.71 -1.03 31.44
N ARG A 181 3.77 -2.16 32.10
CA ARG A 181 3.55 -2.27 33.54
C ARG A 181 4.64 -1.52 34.32
N ASP A 182 5.90 -1.63 33.90
CA ASP A 182 7.02 -0.96 34.52
C ASP A 182 7.00 0.56 34.26
N ALA A 183 6.47 1.01 33.12
CA ALA A 183 6.37 2.44 32.77
C ALA A 183 5.26 3.19 33.54
N VAL A 184 4.26 2.50 34.08
CA VAL A 184 3.14 3.11 34.83
C VAL A 184 3.52 3.43 36.27
N PHE A 185 4.63 2.91 36.79
CA PHE A 185 5.08 3.08 38.18
C PHE A 185 6.28 4.03 38.33
N LEU A 186 6.68 4.74 37.28
CA LEU A 186 7.64 5.84 37.30
C LEU A 186 6.93 7.20 37.20
#